data_01fee7c29a2709e214d3b34d4a7ca640
#
_entry.id   01fee7c29a2709e214d3b34d4a7ca640
#
_cell.length_a   1.000
_cell.length_b   1.000
_cell.length_c   1.000
_cell.angle_alpha   90.00
_cell.angle_beta   90.00
_cell.angle_gamma   90.00
#
_symmetry.space_group_name_H-M   'P 1'
#
loop_
_entity.id
_entity.type
_entity.pdbx_description
1 polymer ?
#
loop_
_entity_poly.entity_id
_entity_poly.type
_entity_poly.pdbx_seq_one_letter_code
_entity_poly.pdbx_strand_id
1 'polypeptide(L)'
;MGKRVLILAGDAVEALEIFYPYYRCLEAGYDVTIAAPAAKKLQTVLHDFVDGVDTYIERTAYGLEAHSSFADVDPAQFDGLIIPGGRAPEYIRLNEHVPALVSHFFETNKPIAAVCHAAQIFATIPEVLKGRELTAYIACKPEVQVAGATYIEANLHTDGNLISGHAWPDLPGLMREFIQKLES
;
A
#
# COMPACT_ATOMS: atom_id res chain seq x y z
N MET A 1 19.05 -12.91 9.89
CA MET A 1 18.88 -11.60 9.19
C MET A 1 17.46 -11.14 9.46
N GLY A 2 17.24 -9.84 9.64
CA GLY A 2 15.90 -9.28 9.77
C GLY A 2 15.07 -9.48 8.48
N LYS A 3 13.74 -9.45 8.61
CA LYS A 3 12.83 -9.46 7.45
C LYS A 3 13.05 -8.20 6.61
N ARG A 4 12.87 -8.30 5.32
CA ARG A 4 12.99 -7.19 4.36
C ARG A 4 11.61 -6.81 3.84
N VAL A 5 11.23 -5.56 4.00
CA VAL A 5 9.91 -5.04 3.61
C VAL A 5 10.06 -4.00 2.51
N LEU A 6 9.29 -4.16 1.45
CA LEU A 6 9.16 -3.18 0.37
C LEU A 6 7.95 -2.29 0.63
N ILE A 7 8.10 -0.98 0.49
CA ILE A 7 6.99 -0.02 0.45
C ILE A 7 6.98 0.62 -0.94
N LEU A 8 5.86 0.50 -1.67
CA LEU A 8 5.67 1.21 -2.93
C LEU A 8 5.04 2.58 -2.67
N ALA A 9 5.70 3.64 -3.11
CA ALA A 9 5.27 5.00 -2.85
C ALA A 9 5.49 5.92 -4.06
N GLY A 10 5.05 7.16 -3.91
CA GLY A 10 5.27 8.24 -4.87
C GLY A 10 4.93 9.58 -4.23
N ASP A 11 5.09 10.67 -4.98
CA ASP A 11 4.60 11.97 -4.52
C ASP A 11 3.09 11.91 -4.24
N ALA A 12 2.63 12.69 -3.29
CA ALA A 12 1.26 12.71 -2.79
C ALA A 12 0.81 11.38 -2.12
N VAL A 13 1.75 10.56 -1.62
CA VAL A 13 1.42 9.49 -0.69
C VAL A 13 0.90 10.09 0.62
N GLU A 14 -0.12 9.47 1.22
CA GLU A 14 -0.67 9.93 2.50
C GLU A 14 0.36 9.72 3.63
N ALA A 15 0.59 10.77 4.43
CA ALA A 15 1.68 10.81 5.39
C ALA A 15 1.57 9.75 6.49
N LEU A 16 0.40 9.58 7.12
CA LEU A 16 0.22 8.56 8.17
C LEU A 16 0.35 7.15 7.60
N GLU A 17 -0.13 6.94 6.37
CA GLU A 17 -0.14 5.63 5.73
C GLU A 17 1.26 5.17 5.27
N ILE A 18 2.21 6.09 5.15
CA ILE A 18 3.61 5.71 4.87
C ILE A 18 4.48 5.80 6.12
N PHE A 19 4.40 6.85 6.94
CA PHE A 19 5.28 7.02 8.08
C PHE A 19 5.04 5.99 9.18
N TYR A 20 3.76 5.70 9.51
CA TYR A 20 3.47 4.72 10.55
C TYR A 20 3.96 3.32 10.18
N PRO A 21 3.62 2.74 9.01
CA PRO A 21 4.17 1.45 8.61
C PRO A 21 5.69 1.43 8.52
N TYR A 22 6.31 2.48 8.00
CA TYR A 22 7.76 2.61 7.90
C TYR A 22 8.43 2.48 9.28
N TYR A 23 8.04 3.34 10.23
CA TYR A 23 8.61 3.31 11.56
C TYR A 23 8.23 2.04 12.34
N ARG A 24 7.04 1.52 12.15
CA ARG A 24 6.61 0.27 12.79
C ARG A 24 7.43 -0.93 12.35
N CYS A 25 7.82 -0.99 11.07
CA CYS A 25 8.72 -2.02 10.57
C CYS A 25 10.15 -1.84 11.10
N LEU A 26 10.66 -0.61 11.15
CA LEU A 26 11.99 -0.33 11.74
C LEU A 26 12.01 -0.68 13.24
N GLU A 27 10.97 -0.36 14.00
CA GLU A 27 10.83 -0.74 15.41
C GLU A 27 10.85 -2.27 15.61
N ALA A 28 10.28 -3.02 14.65
CA ALA A 28 10.32 -4.49 14.65
C ALA A 28 11.70 -5.06 14.24
N GLY A 29 12.66 -4.21 13.88
CA GLY A 29 14.01 -4.63 13.46
C GLY A 29 14.07 -5.12 12.02
N TYR A 30 13.14 -4.69 11.15
CA TYR A 30 13.11 -5.04 9.73
C TYR A 30 13.90 -4.05 8.89
N ASP A 31 14.47 -4.54 7.79
CA ASP A 31 15.05 -3.68 6.74
C ASP A 31 13.94 -3.19 5.81
N VAL A 32 13.79 -1.87 5.68
CA VAL A 32 12.72 -1.28 4.88
C VAL A 32 13.29 -0.53 3.68
N THR A 33 12.79 -0.88 2.50
CA THR A 33 13.08 -0.15 1.26
C THR A 33 11.82 0.55 0.76
N ILE A 34 11.90 1.86 0.60
CA ILE A 34 10.85 2.66 -0.06
C ILE A 34 11.25 2.80 -1.51
N ALA A 35 10.41 2.28 -2.42
CA ALA A 35 10.57 2.41 -3.86
C ALA A 35 9.52 3.37 -4.45
N ALA A 36 9.95 4.16 -5.43
CA ALA A 36 9.14 5.16 -6.10
C ALA A 36 9.48 5.19 -7.61
N PRO A 37 8.85 6.04 -8.44
CA PRO A 37 9.26 6.16 -9.84
C PRO A 37 10.74 6.49 -10.05
N ALA A 38 11.35 7.16 -9.05
CA ALA A 38 12.79 7.43 -8.98
C ALA A 38 13.24 7.50 -7.51
N ALA A 39 14.49 7.20 -7.23
CA ALA A 39 15.12 7.44 -5.93
C ALA A 39 15.26 8.96 -5.73
N LYS A 40 14.35 9.54 -4.96
CA LYS A 40 14.29 11.00 -4.71
C LYS A 40 13.56 11.31 -3.41
N LYS A 41 13.61 12.55 -2.98
CA LYS A 41 12.74 13.05 -1.93
C LYS A 41 11.30 13.14 -2.45
N LEU A 42 10.39 12.42 -1.81
CA LEU A 42 8.95 12.44 -2.07
C LEU A 42 8.28 13.53 -1.25
N GLN A 43 7.28 14.15 -1.82
CA GLN A 43 6.38 15.06 -1.11
C GLN A 43 5.15 14.30 -0.66
N THR A 44 4.99 14.09 0.66
CA THR A 44 3.79 13.47 1.22
C THR A 44 2.66 14.49 1.39
N VAL A 45 1.43 14.00 1.57
CA VAL A 45 0.24 14.81 1.79
C VAL A 45 -0.52 14.36 3.03
N LEU A 46 -1.35 15.26 3.57
CA LEU A 46 -2.37 14.95 4.57
C LEU A 46 -3.72 14.97 3.88
N HIS A 47 -4.47 13.90 4.02
CA HIS A 47 -5.90 13.87 3.70
C HIS A 47 -6.69 14.07 4.99
N ASP A 48 -7.54 15.07 5.01
CA ASP A 48 -8.31 15.47 6.19
C ASP A 48 -9.78 15.66 5.82
N PHE A 49 -10.67 15.32 6.74
CA PHE A 49 -12.12 15.52 6.56
C PHE A 49 -12.54 16.76 7.35
N VAL A 50 -13.13 17.72 6.64
CA VAL A 50 -13.53 19.02 7.20
C VAL A 50 -15.04 19.16 7.06
N ASP A 51 -15.70 19.62 8.11
CA ASP A 51 -17.14 19.85 8.14
C ASP A 51 -17.57 20.75 6.98
N GLY A 52 -18.63 20.32 6.25
CA GLY A 52 -19.19 21.05 5.11
C GLY A 52 -18.46 20.84 3.78
N VAL A 53 -17.48 19.93 3.73
CA VAL A 53 -16.80 19.49 2.50
C VAL A 53 -17.19 18.04 2.21
N ASP A 54 -17.67 17.76 1.00
CA ASP A 54 -18.21 16.43 0.62
C ASP A 54 -17.15 15.33 0.47
N THR A 55 -15.86 15.70 0.44
CA THR A 55 -14.73 14.79 0.30
C THR A 55 -13.57 15.26 1.19
N TYR A 56 -12.47 14.50 1.23
CA TYR A 56 -11.28 14.95 1.93
C TYR A 56 -10.64 16.16 1.24
N ILE A 57 -9.97 17.00 2.04
CA ILE A 57 -9.06 18.03 1.57
C ILE A 57 -7.63 17.49 1.60
N GLU A 58 -6.77 18.02 0.74
CA GLU A 58 -5.36 17.64 0.68
C GLU A 58 -4.48 18.82 1.09
N ARG A 59 -3.53 18.57 1.98
CA ARG A 59 -2.50 19.53 2.39
C ARG A 59 -1.12 18.91 2.24
N THR A 60 -0.13 19.73 1.94
CA THR A 60 1.29 19.32 1.93
C THR A 60 1.73 18.89 3.33
N ALA A 61 2.43 17.74 3.40
CA ALA A 61 3.00 17.22 4.63
C ALA A 61 4.54 17.09 4.54
N TYR A 62 5.16 16.20 5.30
CA TYR A 62 6.60 16.04 5.37
C TYR A 62 7.18 15.41 4.10
N GLY A 63 8.44 15.73 3.80
CA GLY A 63 9.20 15.00 2.78
C GLY A 63 9.72 13.66 3.32
N LEU A 64 9.87 12.68 2.42
CA LEU A 64 10.41 11.36 2.73
C LEU A 64 11.32 10.89 1.61
N GLU A 65 12.49 10.34 1.93
CA GLU A 65 13.42 9.83 0.92
C GLU A 65 12.96 8.47 0.40
N ALA A 66 12.82 8.33 -0.91
CA ALA A 66 12.71 7.04 -1.59
C ALA A 66 14.12 6.48 -1.81
N HIS A 67 14.31 5.21 -1.45
CA HIS A 67 15.61 4.55 -1.45
C HIS A 67 15.97 3.96 -2.83
N SER A 68 14.97 3.64 -3.65
CA SER A 68 15.15 2.96 -4.94
C SER A 68 14.14 3.43 -5.97
N SER A 69 14.44 3.23 -7.25
CA SER A 69 13.42 3.31 -8.30
C SER A 69 12.67 1.98 -8.41
N PHE A 70 11.45 1.98 -8.97
CA PHE A 70 10.72 0.73 -9.23
C PHE A 70 11.49 -0.20 -10.18
N ALA A 71 12.23 0.37 -11.14
CA ALA A 71 13.02 -0.39 -12.11
C ALA A 71 14.19 -1.15 -11.48
N ASP A 72 14.73 -0.65 -10.36
CA ASP A 72 15.90 -1.23 -9.69
C ASP A 72 15.52 -2.24 -8.59
N VAL A 73 14.21 -2.44 -8.34
CA VAL A 73 13.72 -3.37 -7.30
C VAL A 73 13.65 -4.79 -7.84
N ASP A 74 14.34 -5.71 -7.17
CA ASP A 74 14.11 -7.16 -7.32
C ASP A 74 13.14 -7.62 -6.20
N PRO A 75 11.86 -7.91 -6.51
CA PRO A 75 10.85 -8.26 -5.51
C PRO A 75 11.15 -9.58 -4.79
N ALA A 76 11.96 -10.45 -5.38
CA ALA A 76 12.35 -11.72 -4.76
C ALA A 76 13.15 -11.53 -3.47
N GLN A 77 13.82 -10.38 -3.32
CA GLN A 77 14.63 -10.06 -2.16
C GLN A 77 13.83 -9.59 -0.93
N PHE A 78 12.51 -9.43 -1.05
CA PHE A 78 11.66 -8.94 0.03
C PHE A 78 10.73 -10.02 0.56
N ASP A 79 10.43 -9.95 1.85
CA ASP A 79 9.56 -10.88 2.55
C ASP A 79 8.10 -10.41 2.59
N GLY A 80 7.86 -9.12 2.40
CA GLY A 80 6.52 -8.53 2.40
C GLY A 80 6.46 -7.19 1.70
N LEU A 81 5.24 -6.78 1.35
CA LEU A 81 4.92 -5.57 0.60
C LEU A 81 3.93 -4.70 1.37
N ILE A 82 4.16 -3.39 1.39
CA ILE A 82 3.22 -2.40 1.90
C ILE A 82 2.88 -1.42 0.78
N ILE A 83 1.60 -1.15 0.59
CA ILE A 83 1.08 -0.19 -0.39
C ILE A 83 0.21 0.83 0.34
N PRO A 84 0.76 2.00 0.69
CA PRO A 84 -0.01 3.12 1.22
C PRO A 84 -0.88 3.76 0.15
N GLY A 85 -1.82 4.60 0.58
CA GLY A 85 -2.69 5.36 -0.29
C GLY A 85 -2.25 6.80 -0.54
N GLY A 86 -3.15 7.75 -0.30
CA GLY A 86 -3.04 9.09 -0.84
C GLY A 86 -3.34 9.09 -2.34
N ARG A 87 -2.85 10.09 -3.09
CA ARG A 87 -2.96 10.11 -4.56
C ARG A 87 -1.84 9.34 -5.28
N ALA A 88 -0.81 8.88 -4.56
CA ALA A 88 0.30 8.16 -5.19
C ALA A 88 -0.18 6.94 -6.03
N PRO A 89 -1.08 6.06 -5.56
CA PRO A 89 -1.58 4.94 -6.34
C PRO A 89 -2.22 5.33 -7.67
N GLU A 90 -2.85 6.51 -7.76
CA GLU A 90 -3.51 7.00 -8.96
C GLU A 90 -2.57 7.04 -10.18
N TYR A 91 -1.33 7.44 -9.98
CA TYR A 91 -0.39 7.58 -11.10
C TYR A 91 0.73 6.53 -11.10
N ILE A 92 1.18 6.03 -9.93
CA ILE A 92 2.23 4.99 -9.93
C ILE A 92 1.74 3.68 -10.57
N ARG A 93 0.44 3.40 -10.55
CA ARG A 93 -0.16 2.25 -11.25
C ARG A 93 0.07 2.26 -12.76
N LEU A 94 0.42 3.42 -13.33
CA LEU A 94 0.73 3.57 -14.76
C LEU A 94 2.20 3.27 -15.08
N ASN A 95 3.05 3.10 -14.06
CA ASN A 95 4.43 2.71 -14.25
C ASN A 95 4.51 1.23 -14.63
N GLU A 96 5.25 0.92 -15.70
CA GLU A 96 5.33 -0.42 -16.29
C GLU A 96 5.87 -1.51 -15.34
N HIS A 97 6.63 -1.14 -14.30
CA HIS A 97 7.21 -2.08 -13.34
C HIS A 97 6.23 -2.43 -12.20
N VAL A 98 5.30 -1.52 -11.84
CA VAL A 98 4.44 -1.68 -10.66
C VAL A 98 3.53 -2.90 -10.72
N PRO A 99 2.85 -3.21 -11.84
CA PRO A 99 2.02 -4.40 -11.92
C PRO A 99 2.80 -5.69 -11.63
N ALA A 100 3.97 -5.86 -12.25
CA ALA A 100 4.80 -7.05 -12.05
C ALA A 100 5.36 -7.14 -10.62
N LEU A 101 5.78 -6.01 -10.02
CA LEU A 101 6.23 -5.97 -8.63
C LEU A 101 5.13 -6.45 -7.68
N VAL A 102 3.90 -5.96 -7.83
CA VAL A 102 2.79 -6.32 -6.94
C VAL A 102 2.34 -7.76 -7.18
N SER A 103 2.20 -8.20 -8.44
CA SER A 103 1.82 -9.57 -8.79
C SER A 103 2.75 -10.61 -8.17
N HIS A 104 4.06 -10.33 -8.12
CA HIS A 104 5.05 -11.24 -7.51
C HIS A 104 4.69 -11.62 -6.06
N PHE A 105 4.23 -10.67 -5.23
CA PHE A 105 3.87 -10.96 -3.84
C PHE A 105 2.59 -11.79 -3.71
N PHE A 106 1.63 -11.61 -4.62
CA PHE A 106 0.46 -12.49 -4.71
C PHE A 106 0.85 -13.92 -5.13
N GLU A 107 1.64 -14.05 -6.20
CA GLU A 107 2.06 -15.33 -6.77
C GLU A 107 2.95 -16.13 -5.82
N THR A 108 3.80 -15.46 -5.06
CA THR A 108 4.68 -16.10 -4.06
C THR A 108 4.06 -16.22 -2.68
N ASN A 109 2.80 -15.82 -2.51
CA ASN A 109 2.05 -15.84 -1.26
C ASN A 109 2.76 -15.09 -0.10
N LYS A 110 3.54 -14.07 -0.42
CA LYS A 110 4.17 -13.20 0.57
C LYS A 110 3.17 -12.17 1.09
N PRO A 111 3.23 -11.77 2.38
CA PRO A 111 2.29 -10.81 2.98
C PRO A 111 2.25 -9.46 2.24
N ILE A 112 1.02 -8.97 2.03
CA ILE A 112 0.75 -7.66 1.43
C ILE A 112 -0.14 -6.88 2.39
N ALA A 113 0.29 -5.69 2.81
CA ALA A 113 -0.54 -4.71 3.50
C ALA A 113 -0.90 -3.59 2.53
N ALA A 114 -2.19 -3.38 2.30
CA ALA A 114 -2.70 -2.36 1.39
C ALA A 114 -3.76 -1.50 2.09
N VAL A 115 -3.70 -0.18 1.92
CA VAL A 115 -4.64 0.71 2.60
C VAL A 115 -5.15 1.80 1.66
N CYS A 116 -6.38 2.25 1.93
CA CYS A 116 -6.97 3.44 1.31
C CYS A 116 -7.06 3.31 -0.22
N HIS A 117 -6.34 4.14 -0.97
CA HIS A 117 -6.34 4.15 -2.44
C HIS A 117 -5.42 3.09 -3.08
N ALA A 118 -4.76 2.24 -2.31
CA ALA A 118 -3.91 1.15 -2.83
C ALA A 118 -4.65 0.25 -3.85
N ALA A 119 -5.98 0.09 -3.69
CA ALA A 119 -6.82 -0.67 -4.60
C ALA A 119 -6.80 -0.17 -6.05
N GLN A 120 -6.42 1.09 -6.30
CA GLN A 120 -6.24 1.61 -7.66
C GLN A 120 -5.12 0.88 -8.43
N ILE A 121 -4.08 0.43 -7.73
CA ILE A 121 -3.02 -0.40 -8.32
C ILE A 121 -3.59 -1.78 -8.67
N PHE A 122 -4.43 -2.34 -7.82
CA PHE A 122 -5.00 -3.67 -8.02
C PHE A 122 -5.89 -3.77 -9.27
N ALA A 123 -6.50 -2.67 -9.71
CA ALA A 123 -7.25 -2.63 -10.97
C ALA A 123 -6.37 -2.89 -12.21
N THR A 124 -5.04 -2.83 -12.10
CA THR A 124 -4.10 -3.11 -13.19
C THR A 124 -3.63 -4.57 -13.24
N ILE A 125 -4.01 -5.39 -12.25
CA ILE A 125 -3.59 -6.80 -12.09
C ILE A 125 -4.79 -7.73 -11.80
N PRO A 126 -5.84 -7.70 -12.64
CA PRO A 126 -7.07 -8.44 -12.38
C PRO A 126 -6.87 -9.96 -12.29
N GLU A 127 -5.82 -10.49 -12.90
CA GLU A 127 -5.51 -11.93 -12.90
C GLU A 127 -5.19 -12.49 -11.51
N VAL A 128 -4.58 -11.69 -10.62
CA VAL A 128 -4.26 -12.11 -9.25
C VAL A 128 -5.34 -11.68 -8.23
N LEU A 129 -6.23 -10.78 -8.62
CA LEU A 129 -7.29 -10.26 -7.77
C LEU A 129 -8.64 -10.97 -7.93
N LYS A 130 -8.87 -11.64 -9.06
CA LYS A 130 -10.15 -12.30 -9.35
C LYS A 130 -10.52 -13.30 -8.25
N GLY A 131 -11.71 -13.07 -7.66
CA GLY A 131 -12.25 -13.93 -6.60
C GLY A 131 -11.69 -13.66 -5.20
N ARG A 132 -10.81 -12.66 -5.04
CA ARG A 132 -10.31 -12.21 -3.74
C ARG A 132 -11.31 -11.29 -3.06
N GLU A 133 -11.13 -11.13 -1.75
CA GLU A 133 -11.92 -10.21 -0.93
C GLU A 133 -10.99 -9.15 -0.34
N LEU A 134 -11.39 -7.87 -0.41
CA LEU A 134 -10.63 -6.79 0.23
C LEU A 134 -11.51 -5.59 0.57
N THR A 135 -11.04 -4.81 1.54
CA THR A 135 -11.54 -3.45 1.78
C THR A 135 -10.59 -2.42 1.19
N ALA A 136 -11.05 -1.21 1.02
CA ALA A 136 -10.30 -0.05 0.58
C ALA A 136 -11.09 1.22 0.95
N TYR A 137 -10.51 2.40 0.76
CA TYR A 137 -11.28 3.63 0.81
C TYR A 137 -12.51 3.52 -0.09
N ILE A 138 -13.67 3.97 0.40
CA ILE A 138 -14.96 3.71 -0.25
C ILE A 138 -15.00 4.15 -1.72
N ALA A 139 -14.33 5.24 -2.07
CA ALA A 139 -14.26 5.71 -3.45
C ALA A 139 -13.52 4.75 -4.39
N CYS A 140 -12.72 3.82 -3.87
CA CYS A 140 -12.02 2.78 -4.63
C CYS A 140 -12.82 1.48 -4.80
N LYS A 141 -14.07 1.43 -4.30
CA LYS A 141 -14.96 0.27 -4.50
C LYS A 141 -15.11 -0.12 -5.98
N PRO A 142 -15.26 0.82 -6.94
CA PRO A 142 -15.32 0.48 -8.36
C PRO A 142 -14.05 -0.21 -8.87
N GLU A 143 -12.86 0.24 -8.44
CA GLU A 143 -11.58 -0.38 -8.82
C GLU A 143 -11.49 -1.83 -8.34
N VAL A 144 -11.89 -2.11 -7.09
CA VAL A 144 -11.96 -3.47 -6.54
C VAL A 144 -12.86 -4.36 -7.40
N GLN A 145 -14.04 -3.87 -7.77
CA GLN A 145 -15.00 -4.61 -8.58
C GLN A 145 -14.51 -4.86 -10.01
N VAL A 146 -13.87 -3.85 -10.63
CA VAL A 146 -13.29 -3.98 -11.98
C VAL A 146 -12.14 -4.99 -11.98
N ALA A 147 -11.34 -5.06 -10.91
CA ALA A 147 -10.33 -6.09 -10.72
C ALA A 147 -10.90 -7.52 -10.55
N GLY A 148 -12.22 -7.67 -10.48
CA GLY A 148 -12.88 -8.97 -10.28
C GLY A 148 -12.86 -9.48 -8.85
N ALA A 149 -12.57 -8.60 -7.90
CA ALA A 149 -12.59 -8.88 -6.47
C ALA A 149 -13.91 -8.44 -5.82
N THR A 150 -14.17 -8.95 -4.62
CA THR A 150 -15.32 -8.55 -3.79
C THR A 150 -14.89 -7.44 -2.83
N TYR A 151 -15.58 -6.30 -2.90
CA TYR A 151 -15.38 -5.24 -1.91
C TYR A 151 -16.10 -5.59 -0.61
N ILE A 152 -15.34 -5.63 0.48
CA ILE A 152 -15.86 -5.85 1.83
C ILE A 152 -15.98 -4.51 2.54
N GLU A 153 -17.16 -4.17 3.01
CA GLU A 153 -17.41 -2.94 3.76
C GLU A 153 -17.00 -3.14 5.23
N ALA A 154 -15.70 -2.99 5.47
CA ALA A 154 -15.06 -3.16 6.78
C ALA A 154 -13.88 -2.22 6.90
N ASN A 155 -13.45 -1.94 8.12
CA ASN A 155 -12.26 -1.13 8.39
C ASN A 155 -10.97 -1.91 8.07
N LEU A 156 -10.99 -3.22 8.33
CA LEU A 156 -9.88 -4.13 8.10
C LEU A 156 -10.43 -5.46 7.58
N HIS A 157 -9.78 -6.02 6.57
CA HIS A 157 -10.10 -7.35 6.05
C HIS A 157 -8.84 -8.10 5.65
N THR A 158 -8.82 -9.40 5.94
CA THR A 158 -7.70 -10.28 5.56
C THR A 158 -8.22 -11.43 4.72
N ASP A 159 -7.67 -11.56 3.53
CA ASP A 159 -7.89 -12.69 2.62
C ASP A 159 -6.54 -13.30 2.22
N GLY A 160 -6.25 -14.49 2.73
CA GLY A 160 -4.98 -15.18 2.49
C GLY A 160 -3.78 -14.32 2.91
N ASN A 161 -2.94 -13.96 1.95
CA ASN A 161 -1.75 -13.12 2.16
C ASN A 161 -2.03 -11.61 2.07
N LEU A 162 -3.22 -11.20 1.66
CA LEU A 162 -3.61 -9.79 1.54
C LEU A 162 -4.32 -9.31 2.81
N ILE A 163 -3.74 -8.31 3.45
CA ILE A 163 -4.33 -7.55 4.55
C ILE A 163 -4.70 -6.18 3.99
N SER A 164 -5.96 -5.80 4.04
CA SER A 164 -6.45 -4.54 3.49
C SER A 164 -7.12 -3.68 4.55
N GLY A 165 -6.87 -2.37 4.52
CA GLY A 165 -7.43 -1.37 5.42
C GLY A 165 -8.20 -0.28 4.66
N HIS A 166 -9.24 0.29 5.31
CA HIS A 166 -10.05 1.33 4.69
C HIS A 166 -9.30 2.67 4.66
N ALA A 167 -8.68 3.08 5.77
CA ALA A 167 -7.99 4.36 5.90
C ALA A 167 -6.96 4.33 7.05
N TRP A 168 -6.29 5.47 7.29
CA TRP A 168 -5.24 5.58 8.32
C TRP A 168 -5.65 5.20 9.75
N PRO A 169 -6.91 5.34 10.23
CA PRO A 169 -7.28 4.85 11.57
C PRO A 169 -7.10 3.34 11.74
N ASP A 170 -7.09 2.59 10.65
CA ASP A 170 -7.03 1.13 10.65
C ASP A 170 -5.58 0.60 10.66
N LEU A 171 -4.59 1.48 10.49
CA LEU A 171 -3.16 1.14 10.41
C LEU A 171 -2.64 0.29 11.59
N PRO A 172 -3.05 0.52 12.86
CA PRO A 172 -2.58 -0.32 13.95
C PRO A 172 -3.00 -1.78 13.82
N GLY A 173 -4.23 -2.05 13.36
CA GLY A 173 -4.73 -3.39 13.06
C GLY A 173 -4.02 -4.00 11.86
N LEU A 174 -3.96 -3.25 10.75
CA LEU A 174 -3.29 -3.64 9.52
C LEU A 174 -1.84 -4.08 9.77
N MET A 175 -1.07 -3.26 10.46
CA MET A 175 0.35 -3.56 10.71
C MET A 175 0.56 -4.69 11.71
N ARG A 176 -0.35 -4.87 12.67
CA ARG A 176 -0.30 -6.03 13.58
C ARG A 176 -0.46 -7.34 12.81
N GLU A 177 -1.45 -7.43 11.94
CA GLU A 177 -1.69 -8.64 11.13
C GLU A 177 -0.58 -8.86 10.10
N PHE A 178 -0.09 -7.79 9.47
CA PHE A 178 1.03 -7.86 8.53
C PHE A 178 2.29 -8.43 9.20
N ILE A 179 2.68 -7.93 10.36
CA ILE A 179 3.85 -8.41 11.11
C ILE A 179 3.65 -9.87 11.54
N GLN A 180 2.46 -10.25 12.03
CA GLN A 180 2.17 -11.65 12.37
C GLN A 180 2.36 -12.60 11.18
N LYS A 181 1.93 -12.17 9.98
CA LYS A 181 2.13 -12.97 8.75
C LYS A 181 3.58 -13.00 8.28
N LEU A 182 4.35 -11.93 8.50
CA LEU A 182 5.79 -11.93 8.19
C LEU A 182 6.59 -12.89 9.09
N GLU A 183 6.12 -13.10 10.33
CA GLU A 183 6.83 -13.92 11.32
C GLU A 183 6.38 -15.38 11.32
N SER A 184 5.28 -15.71 10.62
CA SER A 184 4.77 -17.07 10.50
C SER A 184 5.51 -17.85 9.42
#